data_fd2069c9843e7f7a87a20fca3f94c168
#
_entry.id   fd2069c9843e7f7a87a20fca3f94c168
#
_cell.length_a   1.000
_cell.length_b   1.000
_cell.length_c   1.000
_cell.angle_alpha   90.00
_cell.angle_beta   90.00
_cell.angle_gamma   90.00
#
_symmetry.space_group_name_H-M   'P 1'
#
loop_
_entity.id
_entity.type
_entity.pdbx_description
1 polymer ?
#
loop_
_entity_poly.entity_id
_entity_poly.type
_entity_poly.pdbx_seq_one_letter_code
_entity_poly.pdbx_strand_id
1 'polypeptide(L)'
;MKHKTIALLLALCLLLTLAGCSKDAGQTAVPAASGEEPSGQKSSEYDFPDVRFFDATLLDGSAVTAEDLFDGKDVTVINCWATWCPPCLDEMDELADFEKTLPDNVQLVTYCVDGAQHTDECAQILEDAGFEGTTMISATGDFTTLIEQMQYVPTTIFVDGVGRQTCDSLIGSPSDLAEAYTERIDAALKAAGKSGL
;
A
#
# COMPACT_ATOMS: atom_id res chain seq x y z
N MET A 1 6.94 17.58 -57.94
CA MET A 1 6.01 17.79 -59.06
C MET A 1 4.62 17.37 -58.60
N LYS A 2 3.73 18.37 -58.65
CA LYS A 2 2.28 18.33 -58.85
C LYS A 2 1.46 17.75 -57.67
N HIS A 3 0.84 18.61 -56.80
CA HIS A 3 -0.46 19.29 -57.04
C HIS A 3 -1.62 18.29 -57.06
N LYS A 4 -2.72 18.44 -56.41
CA LYS A 4 -3.62 19.52 -56.04
C LYS A 4 -4.80 18.86 -55.31
N THR A 5 -5.24 19.39 -54.21
CA THR A 5 -6.50 20.15 -53.99
C THR A 5 -7.81 19.40 -54.14
N ILE A 6 -8.68 19.69 -53.25
CA ILE A 6 -10.07 20.18 -53.32
C ILE A 6 -10.85 19.52 -52.18
N ALA A 7 -11.19 20.22 -51.15
CA ALA A 7 -12.21 21.25 -50.92
C ALA A 7 -13.57 20.65 -50.58
N LEU A 8 -14.00 20.92 -49.35
CA LEU A 8 -15.20 21.65 -48.98
C LEU A 8 -16.55 21.09 -49.47
N LEU A 9 -17.38 20.63 -48.54
CA LEU A 9 -18.82 20.91 -48.61
C LEU A 9 -19.42 20.97 -47.18
N LEU A 10 -19.79 22.21 -46.86
CA LEU A 10 -20.73 22.62 -45.83
C LEU A 10 -22.16 22.33 -46.31
N ALA A 11 -23.02 21.83 -45.41
CA ALA A 11 -24.44 22.10 -45.35
C ALA A 11 -24.95 21.53 -44.04
N LEU A 12 -25.20 22.24 -42.98
CA LEU A 12 -26.31 23.14 -42.66
C LEU A 12 -27.69 22.47 -42.91
N CYS A 13 -28.29 21.93 -41.88
CA CYS A 13 -29.73 21.92 -41.71
C CYS A 13 -30.09 22.09 -40.24
N LEU A 14 -30.62 23.24 -39.99
CA LEU A 14 -31.26 23.74 -38.78
C LEU A 14 -32.75 23.40 -38.85
N LEU A 15 -33.36 23.34 -37.69
CA LEU A 15 -34.77 23.63 -37.39
C LEU A 15 -35.73 22.46 -37.15
N LEU A 16 -36.24 22.50 -35.99
CA LEU A 16 -37.58 22.74 -35.39
C LEU A 16 -38.37 21.44 -35.17
N THR A 17 -39.06 21.25 -34.13
CA THR A 17 -39.81 21.88 -33.05
C THR A 17 -40.65 20.86 -32.31
N LEU A 18 -40.96 21.18 -31.09
CA LEU A 18 -42.24 21.09 -30.36
C LEU A 18 -42.73 19.77 -29.74
N ALA A 19 -42.69 19.83 -28.46
CA ALA A 19 -43.78 19.61 -27.50
C ALA A 19 -44.83 18.53 -27.77
N GLY A 20 -44.96 17.65 -26.81
CA GLY A 20 -46.10 16.77 -26.61
C GLY A 20 -46.12 16.21 -25.22
N CYS A 21 -46.82 16.86 -24.28
CA CYS A 21 -47.28 16.23 -23.05
C CYS A 21 -48.35 15.19 -23.38
N SER A 22 -48.25 14.04 -22.76
CA SER A 22 -49.42 13.27 -22.35
C SER A 22 -49.10 12.33 -21.20
N LYS A 23 -49.95 12.41 -20.19
CA LYS A 23 -50.10 11.54 -19.02
C LYS A 23 -50.58 10.17 -19.44
N ASP A 24 -50.14 9.09 -18.80
CA ASP A 24 -50.90 8.36 -17.79
C ASP A 24 -50.22 7.04 -17.40
N ALA A 25 -50.12 6.86 -16.13
CA ALA A 25 -50.41 5.71 -15.27
C ALA A 25 -49.91 4.30 -15.63
N GLY A 26 -49.17 3.72 -14.68
CA GLY A 26 -48.97 2.28 -14.56
C GLY A 26 -47.79 1.94 -13.63
N GLN A 27 -48.05 1.99 -12.33
CA GLN A 27 -47.15 1.53 -11.24
C GLN A 27 -46.68 0.09 -11.44
N THR A 28 -45.42 -0.15 -11.20
CA THR A 28 -44.97 -1.08 -10.15
C THR A 28 -43.53 -0.76 -9.77
N ALA A 29 -43.43 -0.24 -8.56
CA ALA A 29 -42.14 0.03 -7.91
C ALA A 29 -41.52 -1.29 -7.45
N VAL A 30 -40.29 -1.54 -7.89
CA VAL A 30 -39.37 -2.47 -7.22
C VAL A 30 -38.36 -1.58 -6.48
N PRO A 31 -38.19 -1.71 -5.17
CA PRO A 31 -37.21 -0.90 -4.45
C PRO A 31 -35.81 -1.37 -4.82
N ALA A 32 -35.08 -0.52 -5.52
CA ALA A 32 -33.65 -0.65 -5.62
C ALA A 32 -33.04 -0.47 -4.23
N ALA A 33 -32.46 -1.53 -3.70
CA ALA A 33 -31.60 -1.44 -2.56
C ALA A 33 -30.37 -0.60 -2.95
N SER A 34 -30.35 0.64 -2.54
CA SER A 34 -29.18 1.48 -2.55
C SER A 34 -28.24 0.95 -1.46
N GLY A 35 -27.30 0.10 -1.84
CA GLY A 35 -26.10 -0.15 -1.07
C GLY A 35 -25.22 1.06 -1.22
N GLU A 36 -25.27 1.98 -0.26
CA GLU A 36 -24.23 2.98 -0.07
C GLU A 36 -23.01 2.25 0.43
N GLU A 37 -22.03 2.06 -0.45
CA GLU A 37 -20.66 1.83 -0.01
C GLU A 37 -20.17 3.11 0.69
N PRO A 38 -19.56 3.01 1.88
CA PRO A 38 -18.96 4.18 2.51
C PRO A 38 -17.68 4.55 1.75
N SER A 39 -17.80 5.44 0.78
CA SER A 39 -16.66 6.09 0.15
C SER A 39 -16.09 7.13 1.10
N GLY A 40 -15.23 6.66 2.01
CA GLY A 40 -14.36 7.51 2.82
C GLY A 40 -12.96 7.51 2.23
N GLN A 41 -12.78 8.02 1.00
CA GLN A 41 -11.45 8.30 0.48
C GLN A 41 -10.91 9.55 1.17
N LYS A 42 -10.03 9.36 2.16
CA LYS A 42 -9.00 10.32 2.50
C LYS A 42 -7.84 10.07 1.55
N SER A 43 -7.70 10.89 0.53
CA SER A 43 -6.45 10.98 -0.22
C SER A 43 -5.49 11.87 0.56
N SER A 44 -4.58 11.30 1.32
CA SER A 44 -3.37 11.99 1.74
C SER A 44 -2.33 11.87 0.62
N GLU A 45 -1.40 12.83 0.54
CA GLU A 45 -0.35 12.87 -0.50
C GLU A 45 0.59 11.64 -0.46
N TYR A 46 0.42 10.77 0.55
CA TYR A 46 1.26 9.61 0.87
C TYR A 46 0.46 8.34 1.15
N ASP A 47 -0.79 8.24 0.71
CA ASP A 47 -1.58 7.01 0.82
C ASP A 47 -1.10 6.00 -0.23
N PHE A 48 -0.47 4.95 0.22
CA PHE A 48 -0.17 3.80 -0.62
C PHE A 48 -1.39 2.87 -0.71
N PRO A 49 -1.45 2.02 -1.75
CA PRO A 49 -2.52 1.02 -1.86
C PRO A 49 -2.46 0.00 -0.72
N ASP A 50 -3.59 -0.61 -0.41
CA ASP A 50 -3.64 -1.82 0.41
C ASP A 50 -2.78 -2.93 -0.20
N VAL A 51 -2.18 -3.77 0.66
CA VAL A 51 -1.34 -4.91 0.24
C VAL A 51 -1.99 -6.22 0.67
N ARG A 52 -3.19 -6.47 0.16
CA ARG A 52 -4.06 -7.58 0.58
C ARG A 52 -3.81 -8.88 -0.17
N PHE A 53 -3.31 -8.77 -1.41
CA PHE A 53 -3.15 -9.91 -2.30
C PHE A 53 -1.78 -9.87 -2.96
N PHE A 54 -0.85 -10.65 -2.44
CA PHE A 54 0.49 -10.80 -2.98
C PHE A 54 1.08 -12.16 -2.62
N ASP A 55 2.02 -12.60 -3.42
CA ASP A 55 2.96 -13.66 -3.09
C ASP A 55 4.35 -13.05 -2.95
N ALA A 56 5.10 -13.49 -1.96
CA ALA A 56 6.46 -13.02 -1.71
C ALA A 56 7.45 -14.18 -1.54
N THR A 57 8.73 -13.86 -1.79
CA THR A 57 9.85 -14.73 -1.44
C THR A 57 10.58 -14.09 -0.26
N LEU A 58 10.79 -14.87 0.78
CA LEU A 58 11.54 -14.47 1.96
C LEU A 58 13.04 -14.59 1.73
N LEU A 59 13.84 -14.00 2.61
CA LEU A 59 15.30 -14.02 2.55
C LEU A 59 15.88 -15.43 2.58
N ASP A 60 15.24 -16.37 3.28
CA ASP A 60 15.62 -17.79 3.34
C ASP A 60 15.22 -18.59 2.08
N GLY A 61 14.58 -17.95 1.11
CA GLY A 61 14.09 -18.54 -0.13
C GLY A 61 12.71 -19.19 -0.03
N SER A 62 12.06 -19.18 1.12
CA SER A 62 10.70 -19.68 1.27
C SER A 62 9.69 -18.73 0.62
N ALA A 63 8.55 -19.28 0.19
CA ALA A 63 7.44 -18.51 -0.34
C ALA A 63 6.40 -18.28 0.74
N VAL A 64 5.77 -17.09 0.73
CA VAL A 64 4.69 -16.71 1.65
C VAL A 64 3.62 -15.95 0.88
N THR A 65 2.35 -16.12 1.25
CA THR A 65 1.25 -15.31 0.74
C THR A 65 0.95 -14.16 1.72
N ALA A 66 0.18 -13.17 1.27
CA ALA A 66 -0.33 -12.11 2.15
C ALA A 66 -1.11 -12.70 3.34
N GLU A 67 -1.94 -13.71 3.11
CA GLU A 67 -2.72 -14.38 4.16
C GLU A 67 -1.80 -15.01 5.20
N ASP A 68 -0.78 -15.76 4.77
CA ASP A 68 0.18 -16.40 5.69
C ASP A 68 0.99 -15.37 6.48
N LEU A 69 1.41 -14.27 5.83
CA LEU A 69 2.22 -13.24 6.47
C LEU A 69 1.46 -12.48 7.56
N PHE A 70 0.17 -12.25 7.35
CA PHE A 70 -0.66 -11.46 8.28
C PHE A 70 -1.43 -12.32 9.29
N ASP A 71 -1.38 -13.65 9.19
CA ASP A 71 -2.13 -14.55 10.08
C ASP A 71 -1.79 -14.32 11.56
N GLY A 72 -2.84 -14.14 12.37
CA GLY A 72 -2.71 -13.92 13.80
C GLY A 72 -2.19 -12.53 14.20
N LYS A 73 -1.98 -11.60 13.26
CA LYS A 73 -1.50 -10.25 13.55
C LYS A 73 -2.63 -9.21 13.50
N ASP A 74 -2.66 -8.32 14.47
CA ASP A 74 -3.55 -7.16 14.46
C ASP A 74 -2.95 -6.02 13.63
N VAL A 75 -1.62 -5.85 13.68
CA VAL A 75 -0.86 -4.85 12.92
C VAL A 75 0.44 -5.47 12.41
N THR A 76 0.74 -5.21 11.14
CA THR A 76 2.05 -5.46 10.54
C THR A 76 2.66 -4.14 10.09
N VAL A 77 3.85 -3.86 10.59
CA VAL A 77 4.72 -2.78 10.13
C VAL A 77 5.58 -3.32 9.00
N ILE A 78 5.59 -2.67 7.84
CA ILE A 78 6.41 -3.09 6.70
C ILE A 78 7.37 -1.96 6.35
N ASN A 79 8.65 -2.14 6.70
CA ASN A 79 9.72 -1.20 6.34
C ASN A 79 10.32 -1.61 5.00
N CYS A 80 10.23 -0.73 4.01
CA CYS A 80 10.80 -0.92 2.68
C CYS A 80 12.15 -0.20 2.58
N TRP A 81 13.21 -0.93 2.27
CA TRP A 81 14.59 -0.46 2.26
C TRP A 81 15.39 -0.99 1.08
N ALA A 82 16.63 -0.56 0.91
CA ALA A 82 17.54 -1.06 -0.13
C ALA A 82 18.98 -1.18 0.39
N THR A 83 19.76 -2.11 -0.17
CA THR A 83 21.17 -2.32 0.23
C THR A 83 22.06 -1.11 -0.01
N TRP A 84 21.72 -0.28 -1.00
CA TRP A 84 22.45 0.94 -1.38
C TRP A 84 21.94 2.22 -0.69
N CYS A 85 21.00 2.14 0.27
CA CYS A 85 20.33 3.30 0.87
C CYS A 85 20.97 3.68 2.22
N PRO A 86 21.84 4.72 2.32
CA PRO A 86 22.51 5.03 3.56
C PRO A 86 21.58 5.29 4.75
N PRO A 87 20.51 6.11 4.65
CA PRO A 87 19.62 6.31 5.79
C PRO A 87 18.89 5.03 6.23
N CYS A 88 18.66 4.06 5.30
CA CYS A 88 18.09 2.76 5.65
C CYS A 88 19.09 1.95 6.50
N LEU A 89 20.37 1.96 6.11
CA LEU A 89 21.43 1.25 6.83
C LEU A 89 21.67 1.88 8.21
N ASP A 90 21.60 3.20 8.30
CA ASP A 90 21.80 3.94 9.55
C ASP A 90 20.71 3.63 10.60
N GLU A 91 19.46 3.30 10.17
CA GLU A 91 18.37 2.98 11.10
C GLU A 91 18.23 1.49 11.43
N MET A 92 18.99 0.59 10.78
CA MET A 92 18.74 -0.85 10.83
C MET A 92 18.95 -1.45 12.23
N ASP A 93 19.95 -0.98 12.98
CA ASP A 93 20.18 -1.42 14.36
C ASP A 93 19.02 -1.02 15.28
N GLU A 94 18.50 0.20 15.14
CA GLU A 94 17.36 0.69 15.92
C GLU A 94 16.07 -0.05 15.54
N LEU A 95 15.91 -0.39 14.25
CA LEU A 95 14.81 -1.19 13.74
C LEU A 95 14.83 -2.60 14.35
N ALA A 96 16.00 -3.23 14.39
CA ALA A 96 16.21 -4.56 14.98
C ALA A 96 15.94 -4.57 16.49
N ASP A 97 16.34 -3.51 17.20
CA ASP A 97 16.07 -3.39 18.63
C ASP A 97 14.58 -3.12 18.90
N PHE A 98 13.93 -2.31 18.07
CA PHE A 98 12.49 -2.04 18.19
C PHE A 98 11.66 -3.30 17.96
N GLU A 99 12.00 -4.10 16.94
CA GLU A 99 11.32 -5.37 16.63
C GLU A 99 11.19 -6.28 17.85
N LYS A 100 12.25 -6.40 18.66
CA LYS A 100 12.29 -7.24 19.87
C LYS A 100 11.36 -6.75 20.99
N THR A 101 10.86 -5.53 20.91
CA THR A 101 9.94 -4.95 21.92
C THR A 101 8.46 -5.18 21.61
N LEU A 102 8.15 -5.65 20.39
CA LEU A 102 6.78 -5.79 19.91
C LEU A 102 6.04 -6.96 20.57
N PRO A 103 4.76 -6.79 20.90
CA PRO A 103 3.93 -7.90 21.40
C PRO A 103 3.54 -8.86 20.27
N ASP A 104 3.12 -10.07 20.62
CA ASP A 104 2.84 -11.17 19.69
C ASP A 104 1.84 -10.83 18.58
N ASN A 105 0.92 -9.90 18.84
CA ASN A 105 -0.10 -9.48 17.87
C ASN A 105 0.35 -8.34 16.93
N VAL A 106 1.57 -7.85 17.09
CA VAL A 106 2.21 -6.86 16.22
C VAL A 106 3.51 -7.45 15.69
N GLN A 107 3.78 -7.24 14.42
CA GLN A 107 5.07 -7.68 13.84
C GLN A 107 5.69 -6.56 13.01
N LEU A 108 7.00 -6.62 12.88
CA LEU A 108 7.79 -5.82 11.96
C LEU A 108 8.37 -6.76 10.89
N VAL A 109 8.08 -6.42 9.65
CA VAL A 109 8.56 -7.11 8.45
C VAL A 109 9.37 -6.12 7.65
N THR A 110 10.51 -6.52 7.10
CA THR A 110 11.24 -5.70 6.16
C THR A 110 11.04 -6.18 4.72
N TYR A 111 11.08 -5.26 3.78
CA TYR A 111 11.11 -5.55 2.35
C TYR A 111 12.33 -4.89 1.71
N CYS A 112 13.31 -5.69 1.31
CA CYS A 112 14.48 -5.20 0.59
C CYS A 112 14.15 -5.10 -0.90
N VAL A 113 14.01 -3.87 -1.42
CA VAL A 113 13.50 -3.63 -2.79
C VAL A 113 14.45 -4.14 -3.88
N ASP A 114 15.73 -4.30 -3.58
CA ASP A 114 16.75 -4.89 -4.45
C ASP A 114 17.27 -6.25 -3.95
N GLY A 115 16.63 -6.80 -2.91
CA GLY A 115 17.09 -8.01 -2.22
C GLY A 115 17.14 -9.26 -3.09
N ALA A 116 16.26 -9.39 -4.11
CA ALA A 116 16.31 -10.51 -5.04
C ALA A 116 17.60 -10.56 -5.87
N GLN A 117 18.24 -9.40 -6.12
CA GLN A 117 19.51 -9.27 -6.84
C GLN A 117 20.73 -9.22 -5.90
N HIS A 118 20.50 -8.93 -4.62
CA HIS A 118 21.53 -8.68 -3.60
C HIS A 118 21.28 -9.50 -2.33
N THR A 119 20.84 -10.77 -2.47
CA THR A 119 20.40 -11.61 -1.33
C THR A 119 21.47 -11.76 -0.26
N ASP A 120 22.73 -12.02 -0.65
CA ASP A 120 23.83 -12.20 0.32
C ASP A 120 24.16 -10.90 1.05
N GLU A 121 24.12 -9.75 0.36
CA GLU A 121 24.35 -8.42 0.95
C GLU A 121 23.21 -8.04 1.90
N CYS A 122 21.96 -8.29 1.48
CA CYS A 122 20.78 -8.11 2.31
C CYS A 122 20.89 -8.95 3.61
N ALA A 123 21.25 -10.22 3.50
CA ALA A 123 21.44 -11.11 4.65
C ALA A 123 22.51 -10.59 5.60
N GLN A 124 23.66 -10.15 5.07
CA GLN A 124 24.76 -9.64 5.89
C GLN A 124 24.40 -8.36 6.64
N ILE A 125 23.68 -7.42 5.99
CA ILE A 125 23.24 -6.18 6.63
C ILE A 125 22.30 -6.47 7.81
N LEU A 126 21.34 -7.36 7.62
CA LEU A 126 20.38 -7.74 8.67
C LEU A 126 21.05 -8.52 9.82
N GLU A 127 22.01 -9.40 9.50
CA GLU A 127 22.79 -10.13 10.50
C GLU A 127 23.65 -9.16 11.34
N ASP A 128 24.33 -8.22 10.69
CA ASP A 128 25.19 -7.22 11.37
C ASP A 128 24.36 -6.33 12.30
N ALA A 129 23.13 -5.97 11.92
CA ALA A 129 22.17 -5.21 12.72
C ALA A 129 21.47 -6.05 13.81
N GLY A 130 21.57 -7.38 13.76
CA GLY A 130 20.88 -8.29 14.68
C GLY A 130 19.36 -8.31 14.50
N PHE A 131 18.86 -8.10 13.26
CA PHE A 131 17.45 -8.20 12.92
C PHE A 131 17.05 -9.67 12.76
N GLU A 132 16.09 -10.12 13.55
CA GLU A 132 15.60 -11.51 13.56
C GLU A 132 14.19 -11.68 12.97
N GLY A 133 13.56 -10.56 12.58
CA GLY A 133 12.22 -10.55 11.99
C GLY A 133 12.18 -11.08 10.55
N THR A 134 10.99 -11.10 9.99
CA THR A 134 10.76 -11.57 8.62
C THR A 134 11.24 -10.53 7.60
N THR A 135 12.00 -10.97 6.60
CA THR A 135 12.43 -10.14 5.47
C THR A 135 11.97 -10.73 4.14
N MET A 136 11.26 -9.94 3.37
CA MET A 136 10.90 -10.24 1.98
C MET A 136 11.96 -9.65 1.04
N ILE A 137 12.34 -10.40 0.01
CA ILE A 137 13.31 -9.97 -1.02
C ILE A 137 12.69 -9.83 -2.41
N SER A 138 11.48 -10.34 -2.61
CA SER A 138 10.65 -10.08 -3.79
C SER A 138 9.19 -10.27 -3.45
N ALA A 139 8.31 -9.56 -4.17
CA ALA A 139 6.87 -9.73 -4.05
C ALA A 139 6.16 -9.39 -5.36
N THR A 140 4.93 -9.91 -5.51
CA THR A 140 4.05 -9.72 -6.67
C THR A 140 2.73 -9.08 -6.24
N GLY A 141 1.73 -9.04 -7.12
CA GLY A 141 0.38 -8.56 -6.77
C GLY A 141 0.36 -7.11 -6.30
N ASP A 142 -0.35 -6.85 -5.20
CA ASP A 142 -0.51 -5.49 -4.66
C ASP A 142 0.82 -4.83 -4.29
N PHE A 143 1.83 -5.63 -3.89
CA PHE A 143 3.17 -5.12 -3.61
C PHE A 143 3.86 -4.51 -4.84
N THR A 144 3.61 -5.04 -6.04
CA THR A 144 4.12 -4.42 -7.28
C THR A 144 3.61 -3.00 -7.42
N THR A 145 2.30 -2.79 -7.19
CA THR A 145 1.68 -1.47 -7.26
C THR A 145 2.22 -0.53 -6.18
N LEU A 146 2.44 -1.04 -4.97
CA LEU A 146 3.06 -0.28 -3.88
C LEU A 146 4.45 0.23 -4.27
N ILE A 147 5.32 -0.67 -4.76
CA ILE A 147 6.69 -0.33 -5.14
C ILE A 147 6.74 0.62 -6.32
N GLU A 148 5.86 0.48 -7.31
CA GLU A 148 5.77 1.40 -8.44
C GLU A 148 5.38 2.84 -8.03
N GLN A 149 4.64 2.99 -6.92
CA GLN A 149 4.26 4.30 -6.39
C GLN A 149 5.29 4.86 -5.40
N MET A 150 6.16 4.00 -4.86
CA MET A 150 7.18 4.39 -3.89
C MET A 150 8.30 5.16 -4.56
N GLN A 151 8.53 6.40 -4.11
CA GLN A 151 9.56 7.29 -4.66
C GLN A 151 10.85 7.32 -3.83
N TYR A 152 10.78 6.91 -2.58
CA TYR A 152 11.88 7.01 -1.62
C TYR A 152 11.96 5.76 -0.76
N VAL A 153 13.17 5.45 -0.30
CA VAL A 153 13.44 4.50 0.79
C VAL A 153 14.32 5.21 1.83
N PRO A 154 14.15 4.91 3.14
CA PRO A 154 13.16 3.99 3.67
C PRO A 154 11.74 4.55 3.57
N THR A 155 10.78 3.67 3.38
CA THR A 155 9.36 3.97 3.50
C THR A 155 8.71 2.87 4.32
N THR A 156 7.97 3.26 5.36
CA THR A 156 7.30 2.32 6.24
C THR A 156 5.79 2.48 6.16
N ILE A 157 5.10 1.38 5.91
CA ILE A 157 3.64 1.31 5.91
C ILE A 157 3.15 0.49 7.11
N PHE A 158 1.92 0.76 7.55
CA PHE A 158 1.28 0.13 8.70
C PHE A 158 -0.05 -0.45 8.24
N VAL A 159 -0.17 -1.77 8.31
CA VAL A 159 -1.36 -2.48 7.81
C VAL A 159 -2.00 -3.32 8.90
N ASP A 160 -3.32 -3.55 8.76
CA ASP A 160 -4.07 -4.46 9.62
C ASP A 160 -3.84 -5.94 9.26
N GLY A 161 -4.47 -6.84 10.00
CA GLY A 161 -4.37 -8.30 9.81
C GLY A 161 -4.90 -8.83 8.46
N VAL A 162 -5.32 -7.95 7.55
CA VAL A 162 -5.73 -8.30 6.18
C VAL A 162 -5.06 -7.41 5.13
N GLY A 163 -4.00 -6.71 5.50
CA GLY A 163 -3.19 -5.91 4.60
C GLY A 163 -3.78 -4.56 4.20
N ARG A 164 -4.79 -4.03 4.93
CA ARG A 164 -5.30 -2.67 4.70
C ARG A 164 -4.42 -1.66 5.41
N GLN A 165 -4.12 -0.57 4.73
CA GLN A 165 -3.41 0.53 5.36
C GLN A 165 -4.28 1.18 6.44
N THR A 166 -3.69 1.45 7.61
CA THR A 166 -4.42 1.87 8.80
C THR A 166 -4.13 3.31 9.24
N CYS A 167 -3.00 3.85 8.80
CA CYS A 167 -2.57 5.23 9.07
C CYS A 167 -1.59 5.70 8.01
N ASP A 168 -1.18 6.99 8.10
CA ASP A 168 -0.21 7.57 7.18
C ASP A 168 1.14 6.86 7.28
N SER A 169 1.77 6.63 6.12
CA SER A 169 3.09 6.02 6.01
C SER A 169 4.19 6.96 6.54
N LEU A 170 5.31 6.40 6.96
CA LEU A 170 6.53 7.14 7.24
C LEU A 170 7.44 7.12 6.01
N ILE A 171 7.85 8.30 5.55
CA ILE A 171 8.77 8.46 4.43
C ILE A 171 10.08 9.04 4.93
N GLY A 172 11.17 8.30 4.72
CA GLY A 172 12.48 8.61 5.29
C GLY A 172 12.65 8.07 6.70
N SER A 173 13.89 8.08 7.17
CA SER A 173 14.27 7.65 8.52
C SER A 173 13.88 8.73 9.54
N PRO A 174 13.03 8.43 10.53
CA PRO A 174 12.68 9.38 11.58
C PRO A 174 13.85 9.61 12.54
N SER A 175 13.86 10.74 13.23
CA SER A 175 14.92 11.07 14.23
C SER A 175 14.80 10.27 15.54
N ASP A 176 13.62 9.70 15.81
CA ASP A 176 13.33 8.78 16.91
C ASP A 176 12.38 7.72 16.32
N LEU A 177 12.98 6.59 15.93
CA LEU A 177 12.28 5.51 15.26
C LEU A 177 11.24 4.87 16.19
N ALA A 178 11.63 4.62 17.43
CA ALA A 178 10.78 3.94 18.40
C ALA A 178 9.53 4.79 18.72
N GLU A 179 9.68 6.12 18.92
CA GLU A 179 8.54 7.02 19.14
C GLU A 179 7.63 7.06 17.90
N ALA A 180 8.22 7.27 16.72
CA ALA A 180 7.45 7.39 15.47
C ALA A 180 6.67 6.11 15.12
N TYR A 181 7.27 4.95 15.34
CA TYR A 181 6.64 3.65 15.07
C TYR A 181 5.56 3.34 16.10
N THR A 182 5.84 3.57 17.39
CA THR A 182 4.87 3.39 18.48
C THR A 182 3.60 4.20 18.24
N GLU A 183 3.74 5.49 17.88
CA GLU A 183 2.60 6.37 17.59
C GLU A 183 1.71 5.80 16.48
N ARG A 184 2.31 5.28 15.42
CA ARG A 184 1.57 4.73 14.27
C ARG A 184 0.96 3.36 14.54
N ILE A 185 1.68 2.51 15.27
CA ILE A 185 1.15 1.21 15.71
C ILE A 185 -0.05 1.43 16.64
N ASP A 186 0.03 2.37 17.58
CA ASP A 186 -1.09 2.72 18.46
C ASP A 186 -2.30 3.23 17.67
N ALA A 187 -2.06 4.06 16.66
CA ALA A 187 -3.13 4.52 15.76
C ALA A 187 -3.77 3.36 14.99
N ALA A 188 -2.95 2.43 14.49
CA ALA A 188 -3.38 1.23 13.76
C ALA A 188 -4.18 0.27 14.67
N LEU A 189 -3.67 -0.03 15.86
CA LEU A 189 -4.36 -0.87 16.84
C LEU A 189 -5.70 -0.26 17.25
N LYS A 190 -5.74 1.05 17.49
CA LYS A 190 -6.97 1.77 17.82
C LYS A 190 -7.99 1.72 16.68
N ALA A 191 -7.55 1.86 15.43
CA ALA A 191 -8.41 1.70 14.26
C ALA A 191 -8.99 0.27 14.15
N ALA A 192 -8.22 -0.72 14.58
CA ALA A 192 -8.65 -2.13 14.69
C ALA A 192 -9.51 -2.42 15.94
N GLY A 193 -9.81 -1.43 16.79
CA GLY A 193 -10.58 -1.59 18.03
C GLY A 193 -9.81 -2.30 19.15
N LYS A 194 -8.47 -2.25 19.11
CA LYS A 194 -7.55 -2.84 20.09
C LYS A 194 -6.98 -1.76 21.03
N SER A 195 -6.39 -2.20 22.16
CA SER A 195 -5.56 -1.32 22.99
C SER A 195 -4.22 -1.06 22.32
N GLY A 196 -3.61 0.10 22.58
CA GLY A 196 -2.25 0.42 22.12
C GLY A 196 -1.18 -0.45 22.75
N LEU A 197 0.10 -0.20 22.35
CA LEU A 197 1.30 -0.86 22.87
C LEU A 197 1.50 -0.60 24.37
#